data_683a4d5b4c4b10408989fc04146d4bd9
#
_entry.id   683a4d5b4c4b10408989fc04146d4bd9
#
_cell.length_a   1.000
_cell.length_b   1.000
_cell.length_c   1.000
_cell.angle_alpha   90.00
_cell.angle_beta   90.00
_cell.angle_gamma   90.00
#
_symmetry.space_group_name_H-M   'P 1'
#
loop_
_entity.id
_entity.type
_entity.pdbx_description
1 polymer ?
#
loop_
_entity_poly.entity_id
_entity_poly.type
_entity_poly.pdbx_seq_one_letter_code
_entity_poly.pdbx_strand_id
1 'polypeptide(L)'
;MTEFAHRIAVDWHRTLDQVLERARAAGPKGLVIFDLDSTVFDNLPRQARIVREYGQQKHLKALETCQPFHFTSGWDLTGALVALGLPPEEAKGHQQELKRFWGARFFTSDYCRDDIEIVGAPRYLHEVVKTKARIVYVTGRHEGMREGTVACLAKCRMVLPGEGAQLLMKPKEVQDDDAFKRTAHTLLADLGTVLAAFDNEPMHVNDYALRFTDALAVHLATDHSGRPVKLQDAVVSVPHFAY
;
A
#
# COMPACT_ATOMS: atom_id res chain seq x y z
N MET A 1 0.44 -17.37 -3.02
CA MET A 1 -0.64 -16.72 -3.82
C MET A 1 -1.53 -16.00 -2.83
N THR A 2 -1.89 -14.76 -3.11
CA THR A 2 -2.78 -13.98 -2.24
C THR A 2 -4.17 -14.59 -2.16
N GLU A 3 -4.87 -14.39 -1.06
CA GLU A 3 -6.25 -14.87 -0.82
C GLU A 3 -7.20 -14.49 -1.98
N PHE A 4 -7.00 -13.33 -2.58
CA PHE A 4 -7.84 -12.77 -3.64
C PHE A 4 -7.37 -13.08 -5.07
N ALA A 5 -6.39 -13.97 -5.27
CA ALA A 5 -5.92 -14.33 -6.61
C ALA A 5 -7.03 -14.86 -7.52
N HIS A 6 -8.04 -15.54 -6.95
CA HIS A 6 -9.21 -16.04 -7.67
C HIS A 6 -10.13 -14.93 -8.21
N ARG A 7 -9.99 -13.68 -7.74
CA ARG A 7 -10.75 -12.51 -8.19
C ARG A 7 -10.10 -11.79 -9.37
N ILE A 8 -8.85 -12.14 -9.71
CA ILE A 8 -8.13 -11.51 -10.82
C ILE A 8 -8.62 -12.13 -12.14
N ALA A 9 -9.26 -11.30 -12.98
CA ALA A 9 -9.69 -11.73 -14.31
C ALA A 9 -8.47 -11.93 -15.23
N VAL A 10 -8.60 -12.79 -16.25
CA VAL A 10 -7.52 -13.01 -17.23
C VAL A 10 -7.15 -11.74 -17.98
N ASP A 11 -8.12 -10.86 -18.23
CA ASP A 11 -7.97 -9.57 -18.91
C ASP A 11 -7.95 -8.37 -17.94
N TRP A 12 -7.48 -8.57 -16.71
CA TRP A 12 -7.42 -7.57 -15.64
C TRP A 12 -6.78 -6.25 -16.06
N HIS A 13 -5.84 -6.28 -17.01
CA HIS A 13 -5.18 -5.10 -17.57
C HIS A 13 -6.18 -4.11 -18.20
N ARG A 14 -7.30 -4.59 -18.73
CA ARG A 14 -8.37 -3.72 -19.27
C ARG A 14 -8.94 -2.77 -18.20
N THR A 15 -8.91 -3.15 -16.92
CA THR A 15 -9.33 -2.27 -15.83
C THR A 15 -8.41 -1.05 -15.77
N LEU A 16 -7.10 -1.25 -15.92
CA LEU A 16 -6.12 -0.16 -15.92
C LEU A 16 -6.32 0.76 -17.15
N ASP A 17 -6.58 0.18 -18.34
CA ASP A 17 -6.90 0.95 -19.54
C ASP A 17 -8.17 1.78 -19.37
N GLN A 18 -9.24 1.20 -18.81
CA GLN A 18 -10.51 1.91 -18.52
C GLN A 18 -10.30 3.11 -17.60
N VAL A 19 -9.44 2.97 -16.57
CA VAL A 19 -9.09 4.10 -15.70
C VAL A 19 -8.42 5.21 -16.51
N LEU A 20 -7.47 4.88 -17.39
CA LEU A 20 -6.78 5.87 -18.24
C LEU A 20 -7.75 6.53 -19.25
N GLU A 21 -8.70 5.79 -19.81
CA GLU A 21 -9.74 6.34 -20.68
C GLU A 21 -10.65 7.33 -19.96
N ARG A 22 -11.15 6.96 -18.77
CA ARG A 22 -11.92 7.86 -17.89
C ARG A 22 -11.10 9.11 -17.51
N ALA A 23 -9.83 8.93 -17.19
CA ALA A 23 -8.91 10.01 -16.87
C ALA A 23 -8.73 11.00 -18.04
N ARG A 24 -8.56 10.49 -19.27
CA ARG A 24 -8.49 11.34 -20.48
C ARG A 24 -9.79 12.12 -20.71
N ALA A 25 -10.93 11.46 -20.54
CA ALA A 25 -12.24 12.11 -20.73
C ALA A 25 -12.51 13.21 -19.70
N ALA A 26 -12.13 13.02 -18.43
CA ALA A 26 -12.37 13.98 -17.36
C ALA A 26 -11.32 15.10 -17.32
N GLY A 27 -10.09 14.84 -17.77
CA GLY A 27 -8.99 15.81 -17.75
C GLY A 27 -8.70 16.33 -16.33
N PRO A 28 -8.44 17.65 -16.15
CA PRO A 28 -7.99 18.21 -14.86
C PRO A 28 -9.01 18.11 -13.71
N LYS A 29 -10.26 17.82 -14.01
CA LYS A 29 -11.30 17.60 -13.00
C LYS A 29 -11.29 16.18 -12.43
N GLY A 30 -10.66 15.23 -13.14
CA GLY A 30 -10.58 13.84 -12.74
C GLY A 30 -9.55 13.59 -11.65
N LEU A 31 -9.90 12.73 -10.71
CA LEU A 31 -9.03 12.24 -9.64
C LEU A 31 -8.86 10.73 -9.75
N VAL A 32 -7.63 10.25 -9.67
CA VAL A 32 -7.31 8.84 -9.47
C VAL A 32 -6.62 8.70 -8.12
N ILE A 33 -7.21 7.90 -7.25
CA ILE A 33 -6.79 7.74 -5.86
C ILE A 33 -5.90 6.51 -5.75
N PHE A 34 -4.81 6.61 -5.00
CA PHE A 34 -3.93 5.48 -4.67
C PHE A 34 -3.62 5.46 -3.19
N ASP A 35 -3.81 4.31 -2.55
CA ASP A 35 -3.10 4.03 -1.32
C ASP A 35 -1.60 3.82 -1.61
N LEU A 36 -0.77 3.78 -0.57
CA LEU A 36 0.68 3.63 -0.71
C LEU A 36 1.16 2.21 -0.36
N ASP A 37 1.02 1.81 0.90
CA ASP A 37 1.59 0.57 1.44
C ASP A 37 0.88 -0.66 0.84
N SER A 38 1.65 -1.59 0.25
CA SER A 38 1.14 -2.75 -0.50
C SER A 38 0.23 -2.41 -1.69
N THR A 39 0.11 -1.12 -2.05
CA THR A 39 -0.63 -0.65 -3.24
C THR A 39 0.32 -0.14 -4.31
N VAL A 40 1.11 0.90 -4.05
CA VAL A 40 2.16 1.36 -4.97
C VAL A 40 3.56 1.05 -4.46
N PHE A 41 3.71 0.77 -3.16
CA PHE A 41 4.94 0.33 -2.52
C PHE A 41 4.85 -1.10 -2.00
N ASP A 42 5.90 -1.88 -2.20
CA ASP A 42 6.19 -3.10 -1.46
C ASP A 42 7.03 -2.75 -0.22
N ASN A 43 6.54 -3.07 0.96
CA ASN A 43 7.19 -2.78 2.23
C ASN A 43 8.00 -3.96 2.77
N LEU A 44 8.03 -5.10 2.11
CA LEU A 44 8.77 -6.26 2.59
C LEU A 44 10.27 -5.97 2.78
N PRO A 45 10.95 -5.14 1.97
CA PRO A 45 12.34 -4.74 2.24
C PRO A 45 12.50 -4.02 3.58
N ARG A 46 11.57 -3.13 3.95
CA ARG A 46 11.50 -2.45 5.26
C ARG A 46 11.33 -3.45 6.38
N GLN A 47 10.40 -4.38 6.23
CA GLN A 47 10.16 -5.48 7.17
C GLN A 47 11.43 -6.32 7.38
N ALA A 48 12.09 -6.71 6.30
CA ALA A 48 13.31 -7.51 6.34
C ALA A 48 14.46 -6.78 7.06
N ARG A 49 14.62 -5.47 6.85
CA ARG A 49 15.59 -4.66 7.61
C ARG A 49 15.29 -4.70 9.11
N ILE A 50 14.05 -4.51 9.50
CA ILE A 50 13.65 -4.50 10.92
C ILE A 50 13.94 -5.86 11.58
N VAL A 51 13.64 -6.98 10.89
CA VAL A 51 13.92 -8.33 11.40
C VAL A 51 15.43 -8.56 11.53
N ARG A 52 16.26 -8.11 10.56
CA ARG A 52 17.73 -8.20 10.66
C ARG A 52 18.26 -7.44 11.88
N GLU A 53 17.82 -6.20 12.09
CA GLU A 53 18.24 -5.38 13.24
C GLU A 53 17.78 -6.00 14.56
N TYR A 54 16.59 -6.60 14.61
CA TYR A 54 16.15 -7.38 15.76
C TYR A 54 17.05 -8.58 16.04
N GLY A 55 17.45 -9.32 14.97
CA GLY A 55 18.39 -10.42 15.06
C GLY A 55 19.73 -9.99 15.63
N GLN A 56 20.29 -8.87 15.17
CA GLN A 56 21.52 -8.29 15.71
C GLN A 56 21.39 -7.95 17.20
N GLN A 57 20.32 -7.27 17.59
CA GLN A 57 20.07 -6.91 18.99
C GLN A 57 19.93 -8.13 19.89
N LYS A 58 19.36 -9.22 19.38
CA LYS A 58 19.11 -10.47 20.14
C LYS A 58 20.21 -11.51 19.98
N HIS A 59 21.25 -11.23 19.20
CA HIS A 59 22.31 -12.19 18.84
C HIS A 59 21.77 -13.47 18.17
N LEU A 60 20.68 -13.35 17.40
CA LEU A 60 20.03 -14.40 16.63
C LEU A 60 20.53 -14.35 15.18
N LYS A 61 21.66 -14.97 14.91
CA LYS A 61 22.34 -14.90 13.60
C LYS A 61 21.45 -15.30 12.41
N ALA A 62 20.54 -16.25 12.59
CA ALA A 62 19.61 -16.66 11.54
C ALA A 62 18.79 -15.48 11.02
N LEU A 63 18.35 -14.57 11.92
CA LEU A 63 17.51 -13.41 11.55
C LEU A 63 18.30 -12.34 10.80
N GLU A 64 19.62 -12.27 10.96
CA GLU A 64 20.47 -11.31 10.27
C GLU A 64 20.49 -11.50 8.74
N THR A 65 20.06 -12.66 8.26
CA THR A 65 19.95 -13.01 6.84
C THR A 65 18.58 -12.74 6.23
N CYS A 66 17.65 -12.13 6.98
CA CYS A 66 16.29 -11.89 6.55
C CYS A 66 16.20 -11.12 5.22
N GLN A 67 15.39 -11.62 4.31
CA GLN A 67 15.11 -11.05 2.99
C GLN A 67 13.59 -10.99 2.78
N PRO A 68 13.08 -10.16 1.84
CA PRO A 68 11.65 -10.06 1.56
C PRO A 68 10.93 -11.39 1.32
N PHE A 69 11.58 -12.34 0.66
CA PHE A 69 10.99 -13.66 0.33
C PHE A 69 10.76 -14.58 1.54
N HIS A 70 11.26 -14.24 2.74
CA HIS A 70 10.94 -14.98 3.97
C HIS A 70 9.56 -14.63 4.54
N PHE A 71 8.90 -13.60 4.00
CA PHE A 71 7.56 -13.21 4.43
C PHE A 71 6.51 -13.82 3.50
N THR A 72 5.56 -14.56 4.06
CA THR A 72 4.31 -14.91 3.39
C THR A 72 3.36 -13.71 3.39
N SER A 73 3.40 -12.92 4.47
CA SER A 73 2.73 -11.64 4.65
C SER A 73 3.58 -10.75 5.55
N GLY A 74 3.66 -9.45 5.27
CA GLY A 74 4.32 -8.47 6.14
C GLY A 74 3.64 -8.31 7.50
N TRP A 75 2.42 -8.79 7.64
CA TRP A 75 1.68 -8.83 8.91
C TRP A 75 2.06 -10.03 9.80
N ASP A 76 2.70 -11.05 9.22
CA ASP A 76 3.14 -12.26 9.95
C ASP A 76 4.65 -12.23 10.21
N LEU A 77 5.07 -11.37 11.14
CA LEU A 77 6.46 -11.31 11.58
C LEU A 77 6.94 -12.62 12.19
N THR A 78 6.08 -13.33 12.92
CA THR A 78 6.43 -14.60 13.59
C THR A 78 6.69 -15.69 12.55
N GLY A 79 5.86 -15.78 11.49
CA GLY A 79 6.08 -16.68 10.37
C GLY A 79 7.41 -16.45 9.66
N ALA A 80 7.84 -15.17 9.54
CA ALA A 80 9.17 -14.85 8.99
C ALA A 80 10.32 -15.39 9.86
N LEU A 81 10.20 -15.36 11.20
CA LEU A 81 11.20 -15.97 12.09
C LEU A 81 11.29 -17.48 11.88
N VAL A 82 10.15 -18.14 11.71
CA VAL A 82 10.09 -19.60 11.43
C VAL A 82 10.71 -19.91 10.06
N ALA A 83 10.42 -19.10 9.04
CA ALA A 83 11.02 -19.24 7.71
C ALA A 83 12.55 -19.07 7.73
N LEU A 84 13.08 -18.32 8.70
CA LEU A 84 14.51 -18.14 8.94
C LEU A 84 15.13 -19.25 9.80
N GLY A 85 14.34 -20.25 10.20
CA GLY A 85 14.83 -21.44 10.89
C GLY A 85 14.67 -21.45 12.42
N LEU A 86 13.98 -20.46 13.02
CA LEU A 86 13.66 -20.54 14.44
C LEU A 86 12.56 -21.60 14.67
N PRO A 87 12.67 -22.40 15.74
CA PRO A 87 11.57 -23.28 16.16
C PRO A 87 10.29 -22.47 16.40
N PRO A 88 9.09 -22.99 16.04
CA PRO A 88 7.83 -22.23 16.15
C PRO A 88 7.55 -21.69 17.56
N GLU A 89 7.84 -22.45 18.61
CA GLU A 89 7.64 -22.01 19.99
C GLU A 89 8.62 -20.90 20.41
N GLU A 90 9.86 -20.94 19.93
CA GLU A 90 10.84 -19.88 20.13
C GLU A 90 10.41 -18.60 19.38
N ALA A 91 10.04 -18.72 18.11
CA ALA A 91 9.53 -17.61 17.31
C ALA A 91 8.32 -16.94 17.98
N LYS A 92 7.39 -17.73 18.52
CA LYS A 92 6.24 -17.24 19.27
C LYS A 92 6.67 -16.52 20.57
N GLY A 93 7.72 -17.00 21.24
CA GLY A 93 8.30 -16.32 22.40
C GLY A 93 8.78 -14.89 22.11
N HIS A 94 9.26 -14.65 20.88
CA HIS A 94 9.71 -13.32 20.43
C HIS A 94 8.57 -12.37 20.00
N GLN A 95 7.35 -12.86 19.75
CA GLN A 95 6.27 -12.12 19.08
C GLN A 95 6.00 -10.73 19.67
N GLN A 96 5.83 -10.64 20.99
CA GLN A 96 5.49 -9.36 21.64
C GLN A 96 6.64 -8.36 21.57
N GLU A 97 7.86 -8.82 21.80
CA GLU A 97 9.02 -7.96 21.78
C GLU A 97 9.34 -7.50 20.36
N LEU A 98 9.31 -8.42 19.40
CA LEU A 98 9.48 -8.10 17.98
C LEU A 98 8.42 -7.11 17.52
N LYS A 99 7.15 -7.26 17.90
CA LYS A 99 6.09 -6.32 17.54
C LYS A 99 6.35 -4.92 18.07
N ARG A 100 6.84 -4.78 19.29
CA ARG A 100 7.24 -3.48 19.85
C ARG A 100 8.44 -2.89 19.13
N PHE A 101 9.44 -3.72 18.87
CA PHE A 101 10.66 -3.33 18.14
C PHE A 101 10.32 -2.87 16.71
N TRP A 102 9.44 -3.60 16.05
CA TRP A 102 8.90 -3.30 14.74
C TRP A 102 8.14 -1.98 14.73
N GLY A 103 7.16 -1.80 15.62
CA GLY A 103 6.34 -0.59 15.68
C GLY A 103 7.16 0.69 15.84
N ALA A 104 8.20 0.66 16.68
CA ALA A 104 9.10 1.79 16.90
C ALA A 104 9.94 2.17 15.65
N ARG A 105 9.95 1.34 14.60
CA ARG A 105 10.74 1.54 13.37
C ARG A 105 9.88 1.69 12.14
N PHE A 106 8.92 0.80 11.97
CA PHE A 106 8.08 0.74 10.77
C PHE A 106 7.38 2.06 10.47
N PHE A 107 6.91 2.76 11.51
CA PHE A 107 6.20 4.03 11.38
C PHE A 107 7.13 5.25 11.47
N THR A 108 8.33 5.16 10.88
CA THR A 108 9.27 6.28 10.84
C THR A 108 9.74 6.60 9.42
N SER A 109 10.11 7.86 9.20
CA SER A 109 10.62 8.35 7.91
C SER A 109 11.85 7.61 7.43
N ASP A 110 12.76 7.22 8.32
CA ASP A 110 14.00 6.55 7.95
C ASP A 110 13.73 5.20 7.29
N TYR A 111 12.85 4.41 7.88
CA TYR A 111 12.55 3.07 7.39
C TYR A 111 11.69 3.06 6.13
N CYS A 112 10.86 4.10 5.88
CA CYS A 112 10.13 4.24 4.61
C CYS A 112 11.03 4.23 3.39
N ARG A 113 12.28 4.65 3.53
CA ARG A 113 13.26 4.72 2.42
C ARG A 113 13.65 3.35 1.86
N ASP A 114 13.38 2.27 2.58
CA ASP A 114 13.68 0.91 2.14
C ASP A 114 12.60 0.34 1.22
N ASP A 115 11.40 0.92 1.19
CA ASP A 115 10.33 0.45 0.32
C ASP A 115 10.74 0.51 -1.15
N ILE A 116 10.19 -0.39 -1.93
CA ILE A 116 10.37 -0.43 -3.40
C ILE A 116 9.00 -0.31 -4.08
N GLU A 117 9.02 -0.09 -5.39
CA GLU A 117 7.78 -0.01 -6.16
C GLU A 117 7.09 -1.37 -6.34
N ILE A 118 5.77 -1.37 -6.31
CA ILE A 118 4.97 -2.44 -6.91
C ILE A 118 5.16 -2.38 -8.44
N VAL A 119 5.30 -3.56 -9.04
CA VAL A 119 5.63 -3.72 -10.47
C VAL A 119 4.70 -2.88 -11.36
N GLY A 120 5.30 -1.98 -12.14
CA GLY A 120 4.61 -1.11 -13.08
C GLY A 120 4.01 0.16 -12.49
N ALA A 121 3.95 0.32 -11.15
CA ALA A 121 3.35 1.48 -10.51
C ALA A 121 3.93 2.82 -10.98
N PRO A 122 5.27 3.03 -11.05
CA PRO A 122 5.82 4.31 -11.50
C PRO A 122 5.34 4.69 -12.90
N ARG A 123 5.41 3.74 -13.84
CA ARG A 123 4.96 3.97 -15.22
C ARG A 123 3.48 4.33 -15.25
N TYR A 124 2.64 3.56 -14.55
CA TYR A 124 1.19 3.76 -14.57
C TYR A 124 0.79 5.13 -13.99
N LEU A 125 1.39 5.54 -12.88
CA LEU A 125 1.17 6.86 -12.29
C LEU A 125 1.49 8.00 -13.29
N HIS A 126 2.61 7.89 -14.01
CA HIS A 126 2.94 8.86 -15.06
C HIS A 126 1.94 8.85 -16.22
N GLU A 127 1.42 7.67 -16.64
CA GLU A 127 0.36 7.58 -17.65
C GLU A 127 -0.92 8.28 -17.17
N VAL A 128 -1.29 8.16 -15.89
CA VAL A 128 -2.43 8.92 -15.32
C VAL A 128 -2.21 10.42 -15.46
N VAL A 129 -1.06 10.95 -15.05
CA VAL A 129 -0.78 12.40 -15.13
C VAL A 129 -0.74 12.92 -16.57
N LYS A 130 -0.24 12.13 -17.52
CA LYS A 130 -0.27 12.46 -18.96
C LYS A 130 -1.69 12.70 -19.49
N THR A 131 -2.71 12.12 -18.87
CA THR A 131 -4.12 12.39 -19.22
C THR A 131 -4.61 13.75 -18.74
N LYS A 132 -3.82 14.47 -17.95
CA LYS A 132 -4.14 15.68 -17.19
C LYS A 132 -5.04 15.45 -15.96
N ALA A 133 -5.48 14.23 -15.67
CA ALA A 133 -6.09 13.89 -14.39
C ALA A 133 -5.05 13.98 -13.26
N ARG A 134 -5.54 14.24 -12.06
CA ARG A 134 -4.69 14.40 -10.87
C ARG A 134 -4.66 13.12 -10.06
N ILE A 135 -3.50 12.84 -9.49
CA ILE A 135 -3.33 11.76 -8.52
C ILE A 135 -3.57 12.30 -7.11
N VAL A 136 -4.25 11.52 -6.27
CA VAL A 136 -4.28 11.76 -4.83
C VAL A 136 -3.82 10.49 -4.12
N TYR A 137 -2.67 10.55 -3.46
CA TYR A 137 -2.24 9.51 -2.54
C TYR A 137 -2.99 9.69 -1.22
N VAL A 138 -3.66 8.63 -0.74
CA VAL A 138 -4.38 8.63 0.54
C VAL A 138 -3.87 7.47 1.37
N THR A 139 -3.09 7.74 2.42
CA THR A 139 -2.34 6.72 3.14
C THR A 139 -2.52 6.78 4.65
N GLY A 140 -2.54 5.62 5.31
CA GLY A 140 -2.45 5.49 6.76
C GLY A 140 -1.11 5.93 7.36
N ARG A 141 -0.09 6.20 6.54
CA ARG A 141 1.15 6.82 7.03
C ARG A 141 0.84 8.18 7.65
N HIS A 142 1.38 8.45 8.83
CA HIS A 142 1.14 9.73 9.50
C HIS A 142 2.12 10.83 9.06
N GLU A 143 1.79 12.09 9.35
CA GLU A 143 2.57 13.26 8.91
C GLU A 143 4.05 13.22 9.32
N GLY A 144 4.40 12.60 10.45
CA GLY A 144 5.80 12.39 10.85
C GLY A 144 6.62 11.51 9.89
N MET A 145 5.95 10.78 8.98
CA MET A 145 6.59 9.96 7.95
C MET A 145 6.69 10.67 6.58
N ARG A 146 6.24 11.93 6.48
CA ARG A 146 6.13 12.65 5.19
C ARG A 146 7.46 12.72 4.45
N GLU A 147 8.52 13.13 5.13
CA GLU A 147 9.85 13.25 4.51
C GLU A 147 10.32 11.94 3.89
N GLY A 148 10.27 10.84 4.66
CA GLY A 148 10.67 9.51 4.18
C GLY A 148 9.75 8.99 3.08
N THR A 149 8.44 9.28 3.15
CA THR A 149 7.47 8.91 2.12
C THR A 149 7.76 9.62 0.79
N VAL A 150 7.99 10.94 0.82
CA VAL A 150 8.33 11.72 -0.38
C VAL A 150 9.68 11.28 -0.95
N ALA A 151 10.67 11.04 -0.10
CA ALA A 151 11.96 10.53 -0.53
C ALA A 151 11.84 9.14 -1.20
N CYS A 152 10.94 8.28 -0.71
CA CYS A 152 10.68 6.99 -1.32
C CYS A 152 9.96 7.11 -2.66
N LEU A 153 8.95 8.00 -2.79
CA LEU A 153 8.31 8.32 -4.07
C LEU A 153 9.36 8.76 -5.10
N ALA A 154 10.28 9.65 -4.72
CA ALA A 154 11.36 10.13 -5.59
C ALA A 154 12.32 8.99 -5.99
N LYS A 155 12.77 8.17 -5.01
CA LYS A 155 13.65 7.00 -5.26
C LYS A 155 13.04 6.03 -6.27
N CYS A 156 11.73 5.75 -6.12
CA CYS A 156 10.99 4.86 -7.01
C CYS A 156 10.49 5.55 -8.29
N ARG A 157 10.91 6.80 -8.56
CA ARG A 157 10.52 7.57 -9.76
C ARG A 157 9.01 7.69 -9.96
N MET A 158 8.28 7.79 -8.88
CA MET A 158 6.82 8.02 -8.89
C MET A 158 6.51 9.51 -9.04
N VAL A 159 5.26 9.83 -9.36
CA VAL A 159 4.79 11.22 -9.44
C VAL A 159 4.85 11.86 -8.06
N LEU A 160 5.52 12.99 -7.93
CA LEU A 160 5.70 13.66 -6.63
C LEU A 160 4.52 14.57 -6.30
N PRO A 161 4.25 14.80 -5.00
CA PRO A 161 3.33 15.86 -4.57
C PRO A 161 3.78 17.21 -5.14
N GLY A 162 2.84 17.95 -5.77
CA GLY A 162 3.11 19.18 -6.48
C GLY A 162 3.37 19.01 -7.99
N GLU A 163 3.67 17.81 -8.47
CA GLU A 163 3.93 17.48 -9.88
C GLU A 163 2.74 16.77 -10.55
N GLY A 164 1.51 17.12 -10.19
CA GLY A 164 0.29 16.45 -10.66
C GLY A 164 -0.30 15.47 -9.64
N ALA A 165 0.32 15.36 -8.46
CA ALA A 165 -0.19 14.58 -7.34
C ALA A 165 -0.37 15.42 -6.08
N GLN A 166 -1.25 14.96 -5.19
CA GLN A 166 -1.41 15.41 -3.80
C GLN A 166 -1.15 14.23 -2.87
N LEU A 167 -0.70 14.51 -1.64
CA LEU A 167 -0.45 13.50 -0.63
C LEU A 167 -1.23 13.84 0.64
N LEU A 168 -2.25 13.04 0.91
CA LEU A 168 -3.07 13.09 2.12
C LEU A 168 -2.58 12.01 3.09
N MET A 169 -2.03 12.44 4.19
CA MET A 169 -1.48 11.60 5.25
C MET A 169 -2.30 11.73 6.52
N LYS A 170 -2.31 10.66 7.30
CA LYS A 170 -2.93 10.67 8.62
C LYS A 170 -2.24 11.70 9.52
N PRO A 171 -2.96 12.62 10.19
CA PRO A 171 -2.34 13.69 10.99
C PRO A 171 -1.45 13.17 12.12
N LYS A 172 -1.85 12.08 12.79
CA LYS A 172 -1.12 11.50 13.92
C LYS A 172 -1.10 9.97 13.81
N GLU A 173 -0.04 9.35 14.30
CA GLU A 173 0.13 7.89 14.33
C GLU A 173 -1.04 7.18 15.03
N VAL A 174 -1.48 7.69 16.17
CA VAL A 174 -2.54 7.10 17.00
C VAL A 174 -3.94 7.20 16.41
N GLN A 175 -4.14 7.97 15.34
CA GLN A 175 -5.43 8.07 14.68
C GLN A 175 -5.75 6.78 13.92
N ASP A 176 -7.00 6.34 14.00
CA ASP A 176 -7.48 5.16 13.28
C ASP A 176 -7.45 5.35 11.76
N ASP A 177 -6.90 4.37 11.03
CA ASP A 177 -6.71 4.44 9.58
C ASP A 177 -8.04 4.43 8.83
N ASP A 178 -8.99 3.59 9.26
CA ASP A 178 -10.32 3.49 8.62
C ASP A 178 -11.09 4.80 8.77
N ALA A 179 -11.05 5.40 9.98
CA ALA A 179 -11.68 6.69 10.24
C ALA A 179 -11.03 7.82 9.43
N PHE A 180 -9.69 7.82 9.31
CA PHE A 180 -8.98 8.80 8.49
C PHE A 180 -9.37 8.67 7.01
N LYS A 181 -9.31 7.47 6.44
CA LYS A 181 -9.64 7.24 5.02
C LYS A 181 -11.09 7.63 4.72
N ARG A 182 -12.06 7.30 5.59
CA ARG A 182 -13.45 7.75 5.43
C ARG A 182 -13.58 9.29 5.49
N THR A 183 -12.84 9.96 6.35
CA THR A 183 -12.82 11.43 6.39
C THR A 183 -12.23 12.01 5.09
N ALA A 184 -11.20 11.39 4.55
CA ALA A 184 -10.60 11.81 3.28
C ALA A 184 -11.60 11.76 2.11
N HIS A 185 -12.61 10.87 2.13
CA HIS A 185 -13.64 10.81 1.08
C HIS A 185 -14.38 12.14 0.88
N THR A 186 -14.63 12.91 1.94
CA THR A 186 -15.26 14.23 1.84
C THR A 186 -14.33 15.21 1.12
N LEU A 187 -13.05 15.25 1.50
CA LEU A 187 -12.07 16.11 0.84
C LEU A 187 -11.91 15.74 -0.64
N LEU A 188 -11.92 14.45 -0.97
CA LEU A 188 -11.82 13.98 -2.36
C LEU A 188 -13.00 14.45 -3.21
N ALA A 189 -14.22 14.39 -2.67
CA ALA A 189 -15.44 14.86 -3.36
C ALA A 189 -15.40 16.36 -3.66
N ASP A 190 -14.79 17.16 -2.77
CA ASP A 190 -14.63 18.60 -2.95
C ASP A 190 -13.49 18.95 -3.94
N LEU A 191 -12.48 18.08 -4.03
CA LEU A 191 -11.33 18.30 -4.92
C LEU A 191 -11.65 18.04 -6.40
N GLY A 192 -12.56 17.13 -6.72
CA GLY A 192 -12.90 16.81 -8.10
C GLY A 192 -13.71 15.53 -8.26
N THR A 193 -13.81 15.03 -9.49
CA THR A 193 -14.53 13.80 -9.79
C THR A 193 -13.62 12.60 -9.58
N VAL A 194 -13.93 11.75 -8.60
CA VAL A 194 -13.19 10.49 -8.38
C VAL A 194 -13.53 9.51 -9.52
N LEU A 195 -12.53 9.09 -10.27
CA LEU A 195 -12.65 8.20 -11.42
C LEU A 195 -12.32 6.75 -11.09
N ALA A 196 -11.32 6.59 -10.22
CA ALA A 196 -10.91 5.30 -9.69
C ALA A 196 -10.20 5.46 -8.34
N ALA A 197 -10.25 4.42 -7.53
CA ALA A 197 -9.48 4.31 -6.30
C ALA A 197 -8.84 2.93 -6.21
N PHE A 198 -7.52 2.92 -5.93
CA PHE A 198 -6.69 1.73 -5.78
C PHE A 198 -6.29 1.56 -4.32
N ASP A 199 -6.57 0.39 -3.75
CA ASP A 199 -6.21 0.05 -2.38
C ASP A 199 -6.06 -1.48 -2.24
N ASN A 200 -5.17 -1.94 -1.36
CA ASN A 200 -4.97 -3.37 -1.08
C ASN A 200 -5.83 -3.89 0.06
N GLU A 201 -6.35 -2.99 0.92
CA GLU A 201 -7.21 -3.38 2.04
C GLU A 201 -8.66 -3.55 1.58
N PRO A 202 -9.25 -4.75 1.72
CA PRO A 202 -10.63 -5.02 1.30
C PRO A 202 -11.66 -4.06 1.89
N MET A 203 -11.48 -3.63 3.15
CA MET A 203 -12.40 -2.68 3.77
C MET A 203 -12.33 -1.32 3.09
N HIS A 204 -11.13 -0.81 2.84
CA HIS A 204 -10.95 0.52 2.25
C HIS A 204 -11.47 0.59 0.82
N VAL A 205 -11.14 -0.42 -0.01
CA VAL A 205 -11.63 -0.44 -1.39
C VAL A 205 -13.15 -0.59 -1.46
N ASN A 206 -13.75 -1.35 -0.55
CA ASN A 206 -15.21 -1.41 -0.40
C ASN A 206 -15.82 -0.06 -0.02
N ASP A 207 -15.19 0.68 0.90
CA ASP A 207 -15.64 2.02 1.30
C ASP A 207 -15.58 3.00 0.11
N TYR A 208 -14.55 2.91 -0.76
CA TYR A 208 -14.51 3.67 -2.02
C TYR A 208 -15.64 3.29 -2.97
N ALA A 209 -15.93 1.99 -3.15
CA ALA A 209 -17.01 1.51 -4.02
C ALA A 209 -18.39 2.02 -3.54
N LEU A 210 -18.61 2.05 -2.24
CA LEU A 210 -19.84 2.56 -1.64
C LEU A 210 -19.97 4.08 -1.76
N ARG A 211 -18.87 4.81 -1.59
CA ARG A 211 -18.89 6.28 -1.56
C ARG A 211 -18.90 6.91 -2.95
N PHE A 212 -18.25 6.30 -3.91
CA PHE A 212 -18.06 6.82 -5.27
C PHE A 212 -18.54 5.80 -6.29
N THR A 213 -19.87 5.65 -6.38
CA THR A 213 -20.55 4.61 -7.17
C THR A 213 -20.24 4.65 -8.66
N ASP A 214 -19.86 5.81 -9.20
CA ASP A 214 -19.45 5.98 -10.60
C ASP A 214 -17.95 5.73 -10.83
N ALA A 215 -17.17 5.61 -9.75
CA ALA A 215 -15.74 5.33 -9.83
C ALA A 215 -15.45 3.83 -9.93
N LEU A 216 -14.30 3.49 -10.52
CA LEU A 216 -13.78 2.13 -10.45
C LEU A 216 -13.08 1.91 -9.09
N ALA A 217 -13.61 1.02 -8.28
CA ALA A 217 -12.93 0.56 -7.06
C ALA A 217 -12.03 -0.63 -7.43
N VAL A 218 -10.72 -0.44 -7.34
CA VAL A 218 -9.72 -1.41 -7.79
C VAL A 218 -8.89 -1.92 -6.61
N HIS A 219 -9.05 -3.18 -6.32
CA HIS A 219 -8.30 -3.87 -5.29
C HIS A 219 -6.95 -4.36 -5.84
N LEU A 220 -5.85 -3.98 -5.20
CA LEU A 220 -4.55 -4.60 -5.44
C LEU A 220 -4.51 -5.93 -4.67
N ALA A 221 -4.44 -7.06 -5.40
CA ALA A 221 -4.38 -8.39 -4.80
C ALA A 221 -2.96 -8.70 -4.28
N THR A 222 -2.45 -7.82 -3.42
CA THR A 222 -1.16 -7.88 -2.75
C THR A 222 -1.33 -8.30 -1.29
N ASP A 223 -0.39 -7.94 -0.42
CA ASP A 223 -0.48 -8.19 1.02
C ASP A 223 -1.51 -7.25 1.68
N HIS A 224 -2.25 -7.75 2.66
CA HIS A 224 -3.27 -7.01 3.41
C HIS A 224 -3.34 -7.47 4.88
N SER A 225 -4.07 -6.74 5.71
CA SER A 225 -4.12 -6.98 7.17
C SER A 225 -4.70 -8.34 7.61
N GLY A 226 -5.29 -9.10 6.69
CA GLY A 226 -5.93 -10.39 7.01
C GLY A 226 -7.26 -10.26 7.76
N ARG A 227 -7.82 -9.04 7.88
CA ARG A 227 -9.17 -8.86 8.45
C ARG A 227 -10.19 -9.62 7.60
N PRO A 228 -11.17 -10.32 8.21
CA PRO A 228 -12.14 -11.13 7.49
C PRO A 228 -13.22 -10.25 6.80
N VAL A 229 -12.82 -9.56 5.76
CA VAL A 229 -13.68 -8.65 4.97
C VAL A 229 -13.84 -9.22 3.56
N LYS A 230 -15.07 -9.51 3.16
CA LYS A 230 -15.40 -9.91 1.79
C LYS A 230 -15.36 -8.69 0.86
N LEU A 231 -14.65 -8.80 -0.26
CA LEU A 231 -14.74 -7.80 -1.33
C LEU A 231 -16.15 -7.76 -1.94
N GLN A 232 -16.67 -6.56 -2.15
CA GLN A 232 -17.93 -6.36 -2.86
C GLN A 232 -17.81 -6.80 -4.33
N ASP A 233 -18.95 -7.16 -4.93
CA ASP A 233 -18.96 -7.64 -6.32
C ASP A 233 -18.58 -6.55 -7.33
N ALA A 234 -18.83 -5.28 -7.00
CA ALA A 234 -18.45 -4.12 -7.81
C ALA A 234 -16.92 -3.84 -7.79
N VAL A 235 -16.17 -4.44 -6.87
CA VAL A 235 -14.71 -4.26 -6.77
C VAL A 235 -14.00 -5.20 -7.73
N VAL A 236 -13.10 -4.65 -8.55
CA VAL A 236 -12.25 -5.41 -9.48
C VAL A 236 -10.88 -5.61 -8.86
N SER A 237 -10.30 -6.81 -8.99
CA SER A 237 -8.95 -7.09 -8.48
C SER A 237 -7.93 -7.13 -9.60
N VAL A 238 -6.77 -6.50 -9.36
CA VAL A 238 -5.59 -6.54 -10.24
C VAL A 238 -4.35 -6.96 -9.44
N PRO A 239 -3.37 -7.67 -10.04
CA PRO A 239 -2.20 -8.15 -9.30
C PRO A 239 -1.11 -7.07 -9.14
N HIS A 240 -0.98 -6.16 -10.09
CA HIS A 240 0.04 -5.10 -10.18
C HIS A 240 -0.34 -4.12 -11.30
N PHE A 241 0.57 -3.20 -11.68
CA PHE A 241 0.34 -2.17 -12.70
C PHE A 241 1.06 -2.42 -14.04
N ALA A 242 1.81 -3.52 -14.19
CA ALA A 242 2.52 -3.81 -15.44
C ALA A 242 1.70 -4.72 -16.35
N TYR A 243 1.58 -4.33 -17.62
CA TYR A 243 0.92 -5.06 -18.69
C TYR A 243 1.54 -4.68 -20.05
#